data_6e695503daf99c064e330ad93b3c553d
#
_entry.id   6e695503daf99c064e330ad93b3c553d
#
_cell.length_a   1.000
_cell.length_b   1.000
_cell.length_c   1.000
_cell.angle_alpha   90.00
_cell.angle_beta   90.00
_cell.angle_gamma   90.00
#
_symmetry.space_group_name_H-M   'P 1'
#
loop_
_entity.id
_entity.type
_entity.pdbx_description
1 polymer ?
#
loop_
_entity_poly.entity_id
_entity_poly.type
_entity_poly.pdbx_seq_one_letter_code
_entity_poly.pdbx_strand_id
1 'polypeptide(L)'
;MFVLISAETSETGGKIPDLKIRLLDGKKTSIHTLLEDGPLLIDFWATWCKPCKKVMKHLDKYHNKYEEKGFKVLMVNQDTPRSLGKVKSYIKSQKYSFNVGLDPNQKIAKKLNGLIMPTLILIDTDGTILWRHQGYMPGEEAEIESKIQSAIGLSTDK
;
A
#
# COMPACT_ATOMS: atom_id res chain seq x y z
N MET A 1 15.12 -7.21 -33.51
CA MET A 1 13.97 -7.82 -32.77
C MET A 1 14.13 -7.47 -31.31
N PHE A 2 13.37 -6.47 -30.84
CA PHE A 2 13.37 -6.09 -29.42
C PHE A 2 12.40 -7.01 -28.69
N VAL A 3 12.94 -7.85 -27.81
CA VAL A 3 12.11 -8.58 -26.84
C VAL A 3 11.72 -7.58 -25.77
N LEU A 4 10.50 -7.05 -25.86
CA LEU A 4 9.89 -6.33 -24.76
C LEU A 4 9.62 -7.38 -23.68
N ILE A 5 10.54 -7.49 -22.73
CA ILE A 5 10.26 -8.20 -21.49
C ILE A 5 9.34 -7.27 -20.72
N SER A 6 8.06 -7.52 -20.86
CA SER A 6 7.04 -6.77 -20.14
C SER A 6 7.15 -7.05 -18.66
N ALA A 7 7.56 -6.04 -17.89
CA ALA A 7 7.33 -5.98 -16.46
C ALA A 7 5.84 -5.65 -16.22
N GLU A 8 4.95 -6.48 -16.81
CA GLU A 8 3.52 -6.18 -16.96
C GLU A 8 2.72 -6.23 -15.64
N THR A 9 3.30 -6.73 -14.55
CA THR A 9 2.54 -7.01 -13.32
C THR A 9 2.46 -5.84 -12.35
N SER A 10 3.13 -4.73 -12.62
CA SER A 10 3.14 -3.55 -11.74
C SER A 10 2.64 -2.27 -12.38
N GLU A 11 2.28 -2.33 -13.65
CA GLU A 11 1.76 -1.19 -14.40
C GLU A 11 0.25 -1.06 -14.25
N THR A 12 -0.27 0.18 -14.36
CA THR A 12 -1.70 0.45 -14.36
C THR A 12 -2.41 -0.36 -15.46
N GLY A 13 -3.51 -1.02 -15.06
CA GLY A 13 -4.26 -1.92 -15.93
C GLY A 13 -3.82 -3.39 -15.87
N GLY A 14 -2.63 -3.67 -15.34
CA GLY A 14 -2.16 -5.04 -15.10
C GLY A 14 -2.80 -5.66 -13.86
N LYS A 15 -2.68 -6.97 -13.73
CA LYS A 15 -3.15 -7.71 -12.55
C LYS A 15 -2.02 -7.85 -11.54
N ILE A 16 -2.31 -7.57 -10.28
CA ILE A 16 -1.34 -7.78 -9.21
C ILE A 16 -1.18 -9.28 -8.93
N PRO A 17 0.06 -9.78 -8.77
CA PRO A 17 0.27 -11.17 -8.36
C PRO A 17 -0.20 -11.38 -6.92
N ASP A 18 -0.64 -12.60 -6.60
CA ASP A 18 -1.00 -12.97 -5.23
C ASP A 18 0.26 -13.26 -4.42
N LEU A 19 0.74 -12.25 -3.70
CA LEU A 19 1.93 -12.35 -2.88
C LEU A 19 1.54 -12.57 -1.41
N LYS A 20 2.19 -13.57 -0.80
CA LYS A 20 2.05 -13.83 0.63
C LYS A 20 2.85 -12.81 1.42
N ILE A 21 2.30 -12.36 2.54
CA ILE A 21 2.95 -11.41 3.42
C ILE A 21 2.69 -11.76 4.88
N ARG A 22 3.70 -11.58 5.72
CA ARG A 22 3.56 -11.67 7.18
C ARG A 22 3.21 -10.29 7.71
N LEU A 23 2.17 -10.21 8.51
CA LEU A 23 1.76 -8.98 9.19
C LEU A 23 2.58 -8.75 10.47
N LEU A 24 2.55 -7.52 10.95
CA LEU A 24 3.29 -7.10 12.15
C LEU A 24 2.86 -7.88 13.41
N ASP A 25 1.61 -8.33 13.47
CA ASP A 25 1.08 -9.16 14.57
C ASP A 25 1.48 -10.65 14.46
N GLY A 26 2.23 -11.02 13.43
CA GLY A 26 2.70 -12.38 13.18
C GLY A 26 1.77 -13.23 12.30
N LYS A 27 0.57 -12.76 12.01
CA LYS A 27 -0.35 -13.47 11.10
C LYS A 27 0.18 -13.44 9.67
N LYS A 28 -0.12 -14.50 8.92
CA LYS A 28 0.18 -14.58 7.49
C LYS A 28 -1.09 -14.32 6.69
N THR A 29 -0.96 -13.54 5.62
CA THR A 29 -2.05 -13.27 4.69
C THR A 29 -1.51 -13.19 3.26
N SER A 30 -2.35 -12.82 2.32
CA SER A 30 -1.93 -12.56 0.95
C SER A 30 -2.64 -11.32 0.41
N ILE A 31 -2.12 -10.77 -0.67
CA ILE A 31 -2.72 -9.60 -1.30
C ILE A 31 -4.16 -9.91 -1.74
N HIS A 32 -4.40 -11.06 -2.36
CA HIS A 32 -5.75 -11.43 -2.81
C HIS A 32 -6.71 -11.63 -1.63
N THR A 33 -6.23 -12.15 -0.51
CA THR A 33 -7.05 -12.25 0.70
C THR A 33 -7.49 -10.87 1.20
N LEU A 34 -6.59 -9.89 1.16
CA LEU A 34 -6.90 -8.52 1.56
C LEU A 34 -7.85 -7.80 0.58
N LEU A 35 -7.98 -8.29 -0.65
CA LEU A 35 -8.89 -7.76 -1.66
C LEU A 35 -10.31 -8.35 -1.59
N GLU A 36 -10.56 -9.35 -0.76
CA GLU A 36 -11.85 -10.06 -0.72
C GLU A 36 -13.04 -9.14 -0.43
N ASP A 37 -12.85 -8.12 0.40
CA ASP A 37 -13.93 -7.21 0.80
C ASP A 37 -14.00 -5.91 0.00
N GLY A 38 -12.99 -5.62 -0.80
CA GLY A 38 -12.93 -4.38 -1.57
C GLY A 38 -11.52 -3.98 -2.00
N PRO A 39 -11.37 -2.76 -2.54
CA PRO A 39 -10.08 -2.25 -3.00
C PRO A 39 -9.03 -2.16 -1.90
N LEU A 40 -7.76 -2.27 -2.30
CA LEU A 40 -6.59 -2.20 -1.43
C LEU A 40 -5.63 -1.12 -1.90
N LEU A 41 -5.17 -0.29 -0.98
CA LEU A 41 -4.04 0.60 -1.22
C LEU A 41 -2.80 0.03 -0.53
N ILE A 42 -1.78 -0.29 -1.32
CA ILE A 42 -0.46 -0.69 -0.81
C ILE A 42 0.43 0.55 -0.81
N ASP A 43 1.16 0.76 0.28
CA ASP A 43 2.21 1.77 0.37
C ASP A 43 3.48 1.16 0.97
N PHE A 44 4.62 1.43 0.34
CA PHE A 44 5.94 0.98 0.80
C PHE A 44 6.59 2.05 1.67
N TRP A 45 7.09 1.65 2.83
CA TRP A 45 7.65 2.57 3.80
C TRP A 45 8.79 1.97 4.63
N ALA A 46 9.50 2.84 5.34
CA ALA A 46 10.49 2.46 6.34
C ALA A 46 10.50 3.48 7.48
N THR A 47 10.99 3.10 8.64
CA THR A 47 11.01 3.98 9.82
C THR A 47 11.87 5.23 9.63
N TRP A 48 12.83 5.19 8.72
CA TRP A 48 13.72 6.31 8.38
C TRP A 48 13.21 7.18 7.21
N CYS A 49 12.07 6.85 6.63
CA CYS A 49 11.52 7.58 5.48
C CYS A 49 10.56 8.69 5.94
N LYS A 50 11.03 9.93 5.93
CA LYS A 50 10.23 11.10 6.37
C LYS A 50 8.96 11.32 5.55
N PRO A 51 8.99 11.36 4.19
CA PRO A 51 7.76 11.55 3.41
C PRO A 51 6.76 10.39 3.61
N CYS A 52 7.25 9.17 3.84
CA CYS A 52 6.38 8.04 4.19
C CYS A 52 5.58 8.32 5.47
N LYS A 53 6.24 8.81 6.50
CA LYS A 53 5.59 9.13 7.77
C LYS A 53 4.55 10.23 7.63
N LYS A 54 4.77 11.18 6.73
CA LYS A 54 3.80 12.25 6.46
C LYS A 54 2.52 11.72 5.80
N VAL A 55 2.64 10.88 4.78
CA VAL A 55 1.47 10.33 4.09
C VAL A 55 0.72 9.30 4.93
N MET A 56 1.42 8.58 5.81
CA MET A 56 0.82 7.53 6.67
C MET A 56 -0.34 8.05 7.52
N LYS A 57 -0.27 9.27 8.00
CA LYS A 57 -1.35 9.89 8.79
C LYS A 57 -2.64 10.00 7.99
N HIS A 58 -2.51 10.39 6.74
CA HIS A 58 -3.65 10.49 5.81
C HIS A 58 -4.18 9.09 5.45
N LEU A 59 -3.28 8.15 5.19
CA LEU A 59 -3.67 6.78 4.83
C LEU A 59 -4.41 6.07 5.97
N ASP A 60 -4.02 6.29 7.22
CA ASP A 60 -4.75 5.74 8.36
C ASP A 60 -6.15 6.35 8.48
N LYS A 61 -6.26 7.66 8.26
CA LYS A 61 -7.55 8.34 8.22
C LYS A 61 -8.46 7.75 7.14
N TYR A 62 -7.92 7.50 5.94
CA TYR A 62 -8.72 6.94 4.84
C TYR A 62 -9.07 5.48 5.08
N HIS A 63 -8.17 4.70 5.66
CA HIS A 63 -8.45 3.33 6.09
C HIS A 63 -9.68 3.29 7.02
N ASN A 64 -9.68 4.12 8.06
CA ASN A 64 -10.79 4.18 9.01
C ASN A 64 -12.07 4.74 8.39
N LYS A 65 -11.96 5.74 7.53
CA LYS A 65 -13.10 6.38 6.91
C LYS A 65 -13.85 5.48 5.93
N TYR A 66 -13.13 4.62 5.21
CA TYR A 66 -13.69 3.83 4.11
C TYR A 66 -13.68 2.31 4.35
N GLU A 67 -13.27 1.84 5.53
CA GLU A 67 -13.26 0.41 5.82
C GLU A 67 -14.64 -0.25 5.76
N GLU A 68 -15.69 0.46 6.13
CA GLU A 68 -17.07 -0.03 5.99
C GLU A 68 -17.49 -0.23 4.53
N LYS A 69 -16.82 0.42 3.60
CA LYS A 69 -16.97 0.23 2.16
C LYS A 69 -16.10 -0.90 1.60
N GLY A 70 -15.40 -1.63 2.48
CA GLY A 70 -14.48 -2.71 2.10
C GLY A 70 -13.05 -2.26 1.78
N PHE A 71 -12.76 -0.98 1.77
CA PHE A 71 -11.42 -0.45 1.49
C PHE A 71 -10.45 -0.72 2.64
N LYS A 72 -9.23 -1.09 2.30
CA LYS A 72 -8.15 -1.31 3.26
C LYS A 72 -6.85 -0.68 2.78
N VAL A 73 -5.99 -0.36 3.73
CA VAL A 73 -4.59 0.03 3.49
C VAL A 73 -3.66 -1.07 4.02
N LEU A 74 -2.67 -1.41 3.21
CA LEU A 74 -1.57 -2.28 3.58
C LEU A 74 -0.26 -1.49 3.48
N MET A 75 0.35 -1.22 4.61
CA MET A 75 1.67 -0.59 4.68
C MET A 75 2.75 -1.68 4.67
N VAL A 76 3.54 -1.74 3.61
CA VAL A 76 4.61 -2.75 3.46
C VAL A 76 5.93 -2.16 3.92
N ASN A 77 6.43 -2.65 5.04
CA ASN A 77 7.64 -2.15 5.69
C ASN A 77 8.89 -2.81 5.12
N GLN A 78 9.87 -1.98 4.74
CA GLN A 78 11.14 -2.42 4.16
C GLN A 78 12.34 -2.31 5.11
N ASP A 79 12.12 -2.02 6.39
CA ASP A 79 13.20 -2.06 7.38
C ASP A 79 13.81 -3.47 7.47
N THR A 80 15.10 -3.54 7.78
CA THR A 80 15.78 -4.81 8.02
C THR A 80 15.24 -5.51 9.27
N PRO A 81 15.45 -6.83 9.43
CA PRO A 81 14.97 -7.54 10.62
C PRO A 81 15.44 -6.95 11.94
N ARG A 82 16.61 -6.32 11.97
CA ARG A 82 17.14 -5.66 13.17
C ARG A 82 16.29 -4.51 13.66
N SER A 83 15.52 -3.90 12.78
CA SER A 83 14.67 -2.73 13.09
C SER A 83 13.24 -3.10 13.45
N LEU A 84 12.90 -4.37 13.59
CA LEU A 84 11.53 -4.80 13.89
C LEU A 84 10.96 -4.13 15.15
N GLY A 85 11.77 -3.97 16.20
CA GLY A 85 11.37 -3.28 17.42
C GLY A 85 11.00 -1.82 17.16
N LYS A 86 11.75 -1.12 16.29
CA LYS A 86 11.44 0.26 15.90
C LYS A 86 10.13 0.34 15.13
N VAL A 87 9.89 -0.59 14.22
CA VAL A 87 8.65 -0.66 13.44
C VAL A 87 7.45 -0.81 14.37
N LYS A 88 7.50 -1.79 15.28
CA LYS A 88 6.43 -2.03 16.27
C LYS A 88 6.18 -0.81 17.16
N SER A 89 7.24 -0.22 17.70
CA SER A 89 7.13 0.96 18.55
C SER A 89 6.54 2.16 17.82
N TYR A 90 6.96 2.39 16.58
CA TYR A 90 6.45 3.50 15.79
C TYR A 90 4.94 3.35 15.52
N ILE A 91 4.51 2.21 15.00
CA ILE A 91 3.09 1.95 14.69
C ILE A 91 2.23 2.07 15.96
N LYS A 92 2.69 1.51 17.07
CA LYS A 92 1.99 1.59 18.36
C LYS A 92 1.89 3.04 18.86
N SER A 93 2.97 3.81 18.76
CA SER A 93 3.01 5.20 19.25
C SER A 93 2.05 6.11 18.45
N GLN A 94 1.87 5.84 17.17
CA GLN A 94 0.96 6.60 16.30
C GLN A 94 -0.49 6.11 16.39
N LYS A 95 -0.74 4.96 17.01
CA LYS A 95 -2.08 4.32 17.13
C LYS A 95 -2.72 4.05 15.77
N TYR A 96 -1.92 3.69 14.77
CA TYR A 96 -2.42 3.35 13.45
C TYR A 96 -3.18 2.03 13.44
N SER A 97 -4.26 1.97 12.67
CA SER A 97 -5.16 0.81 12.56
C SER A 97 -5.06 0.08 11.21
N PHE A 98 -4.38 0.65 10.21
CA PHE A 98 -4.17 -0.03 8.93
C PHE A 98 -3.33 -1.30 9.10
N ASN A 99 -3.36 -2.18 8.08
CA ASN A 99 -2.54 -3.38 8.09
C ASN A 99 -1.07 -3.02 7.84
N VAL A 100 -0.17 -3.65 8.59
CA VAL A 100 1.28 -3.50 8.40
C VAL A 100 1.87 -4.85 8.04
N GLY A 101 2.44 -4.93 6.85
CA GLY A 101 3.15 -6.11 6.37
C GLY A 101 4.66 -5.92 6.44
N LEU A 102 5.39 -7.02 6.57
CA LEU A 102 6.84 -7.03 6.68
C LEU A 102 7.47 -7.59 5.40
N ASP A 103 8.40 -6.85 4.85
CA ASP A 103 9.17 -7.21 3.64
C ASP A 103 10.67 -6.97 3.87
N PRO A 104 11.28 -7.65 4.86
CA PRO A 104 12.64 -7.34 5.31
C PRO A 104 13.72 -7.59 4.25
N ASN A 105 13.43 -8.45 3.28
CA ASN A 105 14.33 -8.77 2.17
C ASN A 105 13.95 -8.04 0.87
N GLN A 106 12.96 -7.14 0.92
CA GLN A 106 12.48 -6.35 -0.22
C GLN A 106 11.98 -7.19 -1.41
N LYS A 107 11.55 -8.42 -1.15
CA LYS A 107 11.05 -9.32 -2.22
C LYS A 107 9.75 -8.79 -2.83
N ILE A 108 8.83 -8.34 -2.00
CA ILE A 108 7.55 -7.77 -2.45
C ILE A 108 7.81 -6.44 -3.15
N ALA A 109 8.63 -5.58 -2.56
CA ALA A 109 9.00 -4.30 -3.16
C ALA A 109 9.62 -4.46 -4.55
N LYS A 110 10.52 -5.42 -4.73
CA LYS A 110 11.13 -5.71 -6.04
C LYS A 110 10.09 -6.18 -7.06
N LYS A 111 9.19 -7.07 -6.67
CA LYS A 111 8.14 -7.58 -7.56
C LYS A 111 7.13 -6.52 -7.97
N LEU A 112 6.84 -5.56 -7.09
CA LEU A 112 5.85 -4.51 -7.32
C LEU A 112 6.47 -3.15 -7.66
N ASN A 113 7.77 -3.08 -7.92
CA ASN A 113 8.51 -1.84 -8.18
C ASN A 113 8.29 -0.78 -7.09
N GLY A 114 8.33 -1.21 -5.84
CA GLY A 114 8.13 -0.37 -4.65
C GLY A 114 9.40 -0.02 -3.88
N LEU A 115 10.58 -0.15 -4.49
CA LEU A 115 11.85 0.16 -3.81
C LEU A 115 12.01 1.65 -3.50
N ILE A 116 11.45 2.52 -4.32
CA ILE A 116 11.39 3.96 -4.05
C ILE A 116 10.24 4.20 -3.09
N MET A 117 10.50 4.87 -1.98
CA MET A 117 9.51 5.09 -0.93
C MET A 117 9.19 6.58 -0.74
N PRO A 118 7.91 6.93 -0.53
CA PRO A 118 6.75 6.05 -0.62
C PRO A 118 6.40 5.70 -2.06
N THR A 119 5.88 4.52 -2.30
CA THR A 119 5.22 4.12 -3.54
C THR A 119 3.85 3.59 -3.20
N LEU A 120 2.82 4.22 -3.74
CA LEU A 120 1.43 3.87 -3.52
C LEU A 120 0.89 3.11 -4.73
N ILE A 121 0.19 2.01 -4.48
CA ILE A 121 -0.46 1.20 -5.52
C ILE A 121 -1.90 0.95 -5.10
N LEU A 122 -2.85 1.46 -5.86
CA LEU A 122 -4.28 1.22 -5.63
C LEU A 122 -4.77 0.09 -6.51
N ILE A 123 -5.40 -0.90 -5.91
CA ILE A 123 -5.78 -2.15 -6.54
C ILE A 123 -7.27 -2.37 -6.37
N ASP A 124 -7.96 -2.70 -7.46
CA ASP A 124 -9.37 -3.05 -7.43
C ASP A 124 -9.59 -4.46 -6.86
N THR A 125 -10.81 -4.75 -6.47
CA THR A 125 -11.24 -6.03 -5.88
C THR A 125 -10.86 -7.23 -6.75
N ASP A 126 -10.85 -7.06 -8.08
CA ASP A 126 -10.48 -8.11 -9.04
C ASP A 126 -8.96 -8.26 -9.25
N GLY A 127 -8.15 -7.48 -8.53
CA GLY A 127 -6.70 -7.48 -8.65
C GLY A 127 -6.12 -6.53 -9.70
N THR A 128 -6.96 -5.77 -10.39
CA THR A 128 -6.49 -4.79 -11.38
C THR A 128 -5.82 -3.60 -10.69
N ILE A 129 -4.63 -3.22 -11.14
CA ILE A 129 -3.93 -2.03 -10.66
C ILE A 129 -4.58 -0.80 -11.29
N LEU A 130 -5.24 0.01 -10.46
CA LEU A 130 -5.98 1.20 -10.89
C LEU A 130 -5.11 2.45 -10.96
N TRP A 131 -4.14 2.56 -10.07
CA TRP A 131 -3.35 3.78 -9.94
C TRP A 131 -2.04 3.47 -9.21
N ARG A 132 -1.00 4.23 -9.58
CA ARG A 132 0.33 4.11 -9.02
C ARG A 132 0.94 5.50 -8.88
N HIS A 133 1.56 5.76 -7.73
CA HIS A 133 2.18 7.05 -7.44
C HIS A 133 3.46 6.87 -6.64
N GLN A 134 4.53 7.51 -7.05
CA GLN A 134 5.81 7.51 -6.34
C GLN A 134 6.06 8.86 -5.69
N GLY A 135 6.55 8.82 -4.45
CA GLY A 135 6.81 10.01 -3.66
C GLY A 135 5.56 10.56 -3.00
N TYR A 136 5.75 11.57 -2.17
CA TYR A 136 4.64 12.30 -1.53
C TYR A 136 5.08 13.71 -1.19
N MET A 137 4.28 14.67 -1.57
CA MET A 137 4.39 16.07 -1.16
C MET A 137 3.08 16.51 -0.50
N PRO A 138 3.16 17.37 0.56
CA PRO A 138 1.96 17.92 1.18
C PRO A 138 1.03 18.56 0.15
N GLY A 139 -0.26 18.23 0.23
CA GLY A 139 -1.29 18.61 -0.74
C GLY A 139 -1.72 17.47 -1.67
N GLU A 140 -0.87 16.48 -1.90
CA GLU A 140 -1.20 15.33 -2.75
C GLU A 140 -2.22 14.38 -2.11
N GLU A 141 -2.46 14.48 -0.80
CA GLU A 141 -3.44 13.65 -0.08
C GLU A 141 -4.86 13.78 -0.64
N ALA A 142 -5.21 14.94 -1.19
CA ALA A 142 -6.51 15.13 -1.82
C ALA A 142 -6.68 14.27 -3.09
N GLU A 143 -5.63 14.16 -3.91
CA GLU A 143 -5.62 13.27 -5.06
C GLU A 143 -5.72 11.80 -4.64
N ILE A 144 -4.96 11.41 -3.62
CA ILE A 144 -5.00 10.05 -3.07
C ILE A 144 -6.42 9.70 -2.65
N GLU A 145 -7.08 10.56 -1.87
CA GLU A 145 -8.46 10.33 -1.43
C GLU A 145 -9.43 10.24 -2.61
N SER A 146 -9.27 11.11 -3.61
CA SER A 146 -10.09 11.08 -4.83
C SER A 146 -9.97 9.74 -5.57
N LYS A 147 -8.77 9.18 -5.68
CA LYS A 147 -8.54 7.88 -6.29
C LYS A 147 -9.21 6.74 -5.50
N ILE A 148 -9.12 6.79 -4.16
CA ILE A 148 -9.79 5.83 -3.27
C ILE A 148 -11.30 5.90 -3.46
N GLN A 149 -11.87 7.11 -3.47
CA GLN A 149 -13.32 7.33 -3.65
C GLN A 149 -13.80 6.75 -4.98
N SER A 150 -13.07 6.98 -6.06
CA SER A 150 -13.38 6.39 -7.37
C SER A 150 -13.38 4.87 -7.33
N ALA A 151 -12.40 4.27 -6.65
CA ALA A 151 -12.27 2.81 -6.56
C ALA A 151 -13.42 2.15 -5.80
N ILE A 152 -13.97 2.81 -4.79
CA ILE A 152 -15.10 2.32 -4.00
C ILE A 152 -16.47 2.77 -4.53
N GLY A 153 -16.50 3.38 -5.72
CA GLY A 153 -17.74 3.79 -6.38
C GLY A 153 -18.37 5.06 -5.84
N LEU A 154 -17.64 5.87 -5.06
CA LEU A 154 -18.09 7.19 -4.66
C LEU A 154 -17.81 8.19 -5.78
N SER A 155 -18.85 8.93 -6.19
CA SER A 155 -18.72 9.99 -7.20
C SER A 155 -17.89 11.14 -6.64
N THR A 156 -16.85 11.53 -7.40
CA THR A 156 -16.07 12.74 -7.11
C THR A 156 -16.55 13.91 -7.96
N ASP A 157 -17.75 13.82 -8.50
CA ASP A 157 -18.30 14.82 -9.41
C ASP A 157 -18.44 16.19 -8.76
N LYS A 158 -17.67 17.07 -9.32
CA LYS A 158 -17.96 18.50 -9.37
C LYS A 158 -17.47 19.08 -10.66
#